data_e4e8a10cdf55489da51888878ae85dda
#
_entry.id   e4e8a10cdf55489da51888878ae85dda
#
_cell.length_a   1.000
_cell.length_b   1.000
_cell.length_c   1.000
_cell.angle_alpha   90.00
_cell.angle_beta   90.00
_cell.angle_gamma   90.00
#
_symmetry.space_group_name_H-M   'P 1'
#
loop_
_entity.id
_entity.type
_entity.pdbx_description
1 polymer ?
#
loop_
_entity_poly.entity_id
_entity_poly.type
_entity_poly.pdbx_seq_one_letter_code
_entity_poly.pdbx_strand_id
1 'polypeptide(L)'
;MDMHTPSVARMYDWLLGGVENYASDREACARLLEIAPSTQLLARNNRAFLRRVVRILVEEYGIRQFLDHGSGLPTQDNVHEVAQRADPGCKVAYIDNDPMVLAHAQTTLHEDGRTLVLSKDLRLTRQIRQDTDLFLDWDRPIAALFVSVLHCLRDTDDENDPAAVVRNTAAQLPPGSFMVICQLVSDDPVVRRDVTRLMDVTTHGTWGRVRESHEVRRYFDGLEILGPGLVDVVDWRPDTPPPPPGNRPRDWVEWGGVGRL
;
A
#
# COMPACT_ATOMS: atom_id res chain seq x y z
N MET A 1 -13.53 -16.60 -11.87
CA MET A 1 -12.46 -16.21 -10.92
C MET A 1 -11.39 -17.30 -10.97
N ASP A 2 -10.14 -16.95 -11.20
CA ASP A 2 -9.05 -17.94 -11.27
C ASP A 2 -8.58 -18.31 -9.86
N MET A 3 -8.80 -19.58 -9.49
CA MET A 3 -8.38 -20.14 -8.19
C MET A 3 -7.00 -20.82 -8.24
N HIS A 4 -6.44 -20.96 -9.44
CA HIS A 4 -5.19 -21.69 -9.66
C HIS A 4 -3.97 -20.76 -9.75
N THR A 5 -4.16 -19.52 -10.21
CA THR A 5 -3.11 -18.51 -10.22
C THR A 5 -3.16 -17.71 -8.91
N PRO A 6 -2.07 -17.67 -8.14
CA PRO A 6 -1.99 -16.85 -6.93
C PRO A 6 -2.21 -15.36 -7.21
N SER A 7 -2.92 -14.69 -6.30
CA SER A 7 -3.09 -13.24 -6.30
C SER A 7 -2.36 -12.63 -5.10
N VAL A 8 -1.68 -11.50 -5.32
CA VAL A 8 -0.96 -10.78 -4.26
C VAL A 8 -1.92 -10.37 -3.15
N ALA A 9 -3.14 -9.93 -3.48
CA ALA A 9 -4.16 -9.55 -2.50
C ALA A 9 -4.56 -10.74 -1.61
N ARG A 10 -4.76 -11.94 -2.19
CA ARG A 10 -5.10 -13.16 -1.45
C ARG A 10 -3.93 -13.72 -0.64
N MET A 11 -2.70 -13.60 -1.17
CA MET A 11 -1.48 -13.94 -0.43
C MET A 11 -1.34 -13.06 0.81
N TYR A 12 -1.59 -11.76 0.67
CA TYR A 12 -1.55 -10.82 1.79
C TYR A 12 -2.64 -11.11 2.83
N ASP A 13 -3.85 -11.45 2.40
CA ASP A 13 -4.92 -11.92 3.28
C ASP A 13 -4.48 -13.11 4.14
N TRP A 14 -3.88 -14.14 3.50
CA TRP A 14 -3.38 -15.30 4.23
C TRP A 14 -2.26 -14.95 5.23
N LEU A 15 -1.33 -14.08 4.85
CA LEU A 15 -0.25 -13.62 5.74
C LEU A 15 -0.79 -12.90 6.99
N LEU A 16 -1.94 -12.27 6.88
CA LEU A 16 -2.64 -11.65 8.02
C LEU A 16 -3.52 -12.63 8.81
N GLY A 17 -3.66 -13.87 8.37
CA GLY A 17 -4.50 -14.90 9.01
C GLY A 17 -5.94 -14.86 8.54
N GLY A 18 -6.23 -14.22 7.41
CA GLY A 18 -7.54 -14.20 6.77
C GLY A 18 -7.92 -15.53 6.12
N VAL A 19 -9.14 -15.60 5.60
CA VAL A 19 -9.73 -16.80 5.00
C VAL A 19 -10.09 -16.66 3.53
N GLU A 20 -9.89 -15.47 2.96
CA GLU A 20 -10.22 -15.13 1.57
C GLU A 20 -9.05 -15.48 0.62
N ASN A 21 -8.56 -16.73 0.72
CA ASN A 21 -7.43 -17.23 -0.04
C ASN A 21 -7.61 -18.68 -0.45
N TYR A 22 -6.98 -19.10 -1.53
CA TYR A 22 -7.02 -20.44 -2.08
C TYR A 22 -5.75 -21.24 -1.78
N ALA A 23 -5.75 -22.54 -2.13
CA ALA A 23 -4.60 -23.42 -1.93
C ALA A 23 -3.36 -22.90 -2.68
N SER A 24 -3.54 -22.40 -3.91
CA SER A 24 -2.46 -21.81 -4.72
C SER A 24 -1.78 -20.62 -4.03
N ASP A 25 -2.56 -19.74 -3.36
CA ASP A 25 -2.03 -18.58 -2.63
C ASP A 25 -1.21 -19.02 -1.42
N ARG A 26 -1.71 -20.02 -0.67
CA ARG A 26 -1.03 -20.59 0.51
C ARG A 26 0.28 -21.29 0.14
N GLU A 27 0.29 -22.04 -0.97
CA GLU A 27 1.51 -22.68 -1.48
C GLU A 27 2.56 -21.65 -1.92
N ALA A 28 2.11 -20.57 -2.57
CA ALA A 28 2.98 -19.46 -2.95
C ALA A 28 3.58 -18.76 -1.71
N CYS A 29 2.75 -18.50 -0.70
CA CYS A 29 3.21 -17.95 0.58
C CYS A 29 4.19 -18.87 1.30
N ALA A 30 3.94 -20.18 1.32
CA ALA A 30 4.87 -21.14 1.94
C ALA A 30 6.26 -21.04 1.31
N ARG A 31 6.36 -21.03 -0.03
CA ARG A 31 7.63 -20.83 -0.74
C ARG A 31 8.25 -19.47 -0.48
N LEU A 32 7.45 -18.42 -0.36
CA LEU A 32 7.94 -17.08 -0.02
C LEU A 32 8.56 -17.05 1.38
N LEU A 33 7.96 -17.73 2.35
CA LEU A 33 8.46 -17.83 3.72
C LEU A 33 9.77 -18.65 3.84
N GLU A 34 10.08 -19.54 2.88
CA GLU A 34 11.38 -20.20 2.81
C GLU A 34 12.51 -19.24 2.46
N ILE A 35 12.24 -18.23 1.62
CA ILE A 35 13.21 -17.21 1.19
C ILE A 35 13.27 -16.05 2.20
N ALA A 36 12.11 -15.60 2.64
CA ALA A 36 11.92 -14.42 3.47
C ALA A 36 10.98 -14.72 4.66
N PRO A 37 11.48 -15.38 5.71
CA PRO A 37 10.68 -15.88 6.84
C PRO A 37 9.94 -14.78 7.61
N SER A 38 10.42 -13.55 7.56
CA SER A 38 9.79 -12.41 8.26
C SER A 38 8.53 -11.87 7.59
N THR A 39 8.17 -12.35 6.39
CA THR A 39 7.07 -11.80 5.58
C THR A 39 5.76 -11.62 6.34
N GLN A 40 5.38 -12.61 7.16
CA GLN A 40 4.15 -12.53 7.95
C GLN A 40 4.21 -11.42 9.02
N LEU A 41 5.37 -11.24 9.64
CA LEU A 41 5.58 -10.14 10.59
C LEU A 41 5.49 -8.79 9.87
N LEU A 42 6.08 -8.68 8.67
CA LEU A 42 6.05 -7.43 7.90
C LEU A 42 4.63 -7.07 7.45
N ALA A 43 3.80 -8.04 7.06
CA ALA A 43 2.39 -7.79 6.75
C ALA A 43 1.65 -7.16 7.95
N ARG A 44 1.89 -7.66 9.16
CA ARG A 44 1.33 -7.09 10.40
C ARG A 44 1.88 -5.69 10.70
N ASN A 45 3.18 -5.47 10.52
CA ASN A 45 3.82 -4.17 10.71
C ASN A 45 3.27 -3.13 9.75
N ASN A 46 3.06 -3.52 8.49
CA ASN A 46 2.46 -2.69 7.47
C ASN A 46 1.03 -2.27 7.85
N ARG A 47 0.19 -3.20 8.32
CA ARG A 47 -1.17 -2.86 8.80
C ARG A 47 -1.13 -1.93 10.01
N ALA A 48 -0.21 -2.15 10.93
CA ALA A 48 -0.03 -1.26 12.07
C ALA A 48 0.41 0.15 11.64
N PHE A 49 1.32 0.25 10.65
CA PHE A 49 1.72 1.54 10.06
C PHE A 49 0.54 2.24 9.39
N LEU A 50 -0.22 1.54 8.54
CA LEU A 50 -1.39 2.10 7.86
C LEU A 50 -2.39 2.72 8.86
N ARG A 51 -2.72 2.00 9.92
CA ARG A 51 -3.61 2.51 10.97
C ARG A 51 -3.08 3.78 11.64
N ARG A 52 -1.80 3.78 11.99
CA ARG A 52 -1.16 4.95 12.64
C ARG A 52 -1.15 6.16 11.73
N VAL A 53 -0.70 5.98 10.49
CA VAL A 53 -0.55 7.11 9.57
C VAL A 53 -1.89 7.72 9.22
N VAL A 54 -2.93 6.91 8.96
CA VAL A 54 -4.28 7.40 8.67
C VAL A 54 -4.83 8.18 9.87
N ARG A 55 -4.74 7.64 11.09
CA ARG A 55 -5.18 8.33 12.31
C ARG A 55 -4.45 9.66 12.48
N ILE A 56 -3.13 9.68 12.36
CA ILE A 56 -2.30 10.87 12.52
C ILE A 56 -2.65 11.94 11.47
N LEU A 57 -2.86 11.56 10.22
CA LEU A 57 -3.26 12.49 9.16
C LEU A 57 -4.62 13.12 9.43
N VAL A 58 -5.55 12.37 10.00
CA VAL A 58 -6.86 12.91 10.40
C VAL A 58 -6.74 13.83 11.60
N GLU A 59 -6.11 13.36 12.70
CA GLU A 59 -6.10 14.04 14.00
C GLU A 59 -5.18 15.25 14.04
N GLU A 60 -3.98 15.15 13.45
CA GLU A 60 -2.96 16.19 13.58
C GLU A 60 -2.91 17.13 12.35
N TYR A 61 -3.21 16.61 11.15
CA TYR A 61 -3.10 17.38 9.91
C TYR A 61 -4.45 17.75 9.29
N GLY A 62 -5.55 17.30 9.88
CA GLY A 62 -6.90 17.66 9.44
C GLY A 62 -7.29 17.07 8.08
N ILE A 63 -6.62 16.03 7.62
CA ILE A 63 -6.98 15.35 6.37
C ILE A 63 -8.33 14.65 6.54
N ARG A 64 -9.18 14.79 5.52
CA ARG A 64 -10.54 14.22 5.49
C ARG A 64 -10.82 13.41 4.24
N GLN A 65 -9.85 13.31 3.34
CA GLN A 65 -10.00 12.67 2.05
C GLN A 65 -8.79 11.79 1.75
N PHE A 66 -9.06 10.56 1.32
CA PHE A 66 -8.03 9.55 1.07
C PHE A 66 -8.24 8.88 -0.29
N LEU A 67 -7.13 8.66 -1.00
CA LEU A 67 -7.02 7.79 -2.17
C LEU A 67 -6.15 6.59 -1.79
N ASP A 68 -6.72 5.40 -1.71
CA ASP A 68 -5.98 4.18 -1.34
C ASP A 68 -5.70 3.34 -2.59
N HIS A 69 -4.45 3.44 -3.08
CA HIS A 69 -4.00 2.79 -4.31
C HIS A 69 -3.49 1.38 -4.03
N GLY A 70 -4.10 0.37 -4.65
CA GLY A 70 -3.82 -1.03 -4.38
C GLY A 70 -4.35 -1.43 -3.01
N SER A 71 -5.61 -1.17 -2.76
CA SER A 71 -6.22 -1.34 -1.44
C SER A 71 -6.22 -2.78 -0.93
N GLY A 72 -6.18 -3.76 -1.82
CA GLY A 72 -6.26 -5.17 -1.47
C GLY A 72 -7.62 -5.58 -0.92
N LEU A 73 -7.71 -6.83 -0.44
CA LEU A 73 -8.94 -7.35 0.16
C LEU A 73 -9.26 -6.59 1.46
N PRO A 74 -10.55 -6.28 1.72
CA PRO A 74 -10.96 -5.70 2.97
C PRO A 74 -10.58 -6.61 4.14
N THR A 75 -9.97 -6.01 5.16
CA THR A 75 -9.56 -6.68 6.39
C THR A 75 -10.11 -5.94 7.60
N GLN A 76 -9.67 -6.25 8.80
CA GLN A 76 -9.97 -5.42 9.97
C GLN A 76 -9.20 -4.10 9.90
N ASP A 77 -9.81 -3.01 10.37
CA ASP A 77 -9.24 -1.66 10.36
C ASP A 77 -8.86 -1.17 8.95
N ASN A 78 -9.81 -1.23 8.02
CA ASN A 78 -9.68 -0.60 6.71
C ASN A 78 -9.48 0.91 6.83
N VAL A 79 -8.93 1.56 5.80
CA VAL A 79 -8.65 3.01 5.82
C VAL A 79 -9.87 3.83 6.24
N HIS A 80 -11.06 3.54 5.69
CA HIS A 80 -12.29 4.26 6.05
C HIS A 80 -12.69 4.05 7.51
N GLU A 81 -12.55 2.82 8.06
CA GLU A 81 -12.88 2.53 9.46
C GLU A 81 -11.97 3.32 10.41
N VAL A 82 -10.67 3.38 10.11
CA VAL A 82 -9.71 4.15 10.91
C VAL A 82 -9.96 5.64 10.79
N ALA A 83 -10.13 6.16 9.56
CA ALA A 83 -10.34 7.57 9.30
C ALA A 83 -11.67 8.06 9.91
N GLN A 84 -12.77 7.33 9.71
CA GLN A 84 -14.10 7.69 10.20
C GLN A 84 -14.27 7.50 11.72
N ARG A 85 -13.46 6.65 12.34
CA ARG A 85 -13.39 6.57 13.82
C ARG A 85 -12.79 7.83 14.41
N ALA A 86 -11.81 8.45 13.72
CA ALA A 86 -11.20 9.71 14.14
C ALA A 86 -12.08 10.93 13.75
N ASP A 87 -12.67 10.91 12.55
CA ASP A 87 -13.64 11.91 12.10
C ASP A 87 -14.65 11.28 11.14
N PRO A 88 -15.95 11.19 11.54
CA PRO A 88 -16.99 10.57 10.73
C PRO A 88 -17.22 11.19 9.35
N GLY A 89 -16.72 12.42 9.10
CA GLY A 89 -16.80 13.09 7.80
C GLY A 89 -15.76 12.64 6.77
N CYS A 90 -14.84 11.76 7.13
CA CYS A 90 -13.79 11.30 6.22
C CYS A 90 -14.36 10.50 5.04
N LYS A 91 -13.81 10.77 3.85
CA LYS A 91 -14.08 10.05 2.60
C LYS A 91 -12.87 9.25 2.15
N VAL A 92 -13.11 8.04 1.65
CA VAL A 92 -12.06 7.16 1.14
C VAL A 92 -12.46 6.59 -0.21
N ALA A 93 -11.61 6.80 -1.22
CA ALA A 93 -11.69 6.13 -2.51
C ALA A 93 -10.66 5.01 -2.56
N TYR A 94 -11.11 3.78 -2.73
CA TYR A 94 -10.31 2.59 -2.90
C TYR A 94 -10.08 2.31 -4.37
N ILE A 95 -8.85 2.08 -4.76
CA ILE A 95 -8.45 1.80 -6.14
C ILE A 95 -7.75 0.44 -6.16
N ASP A 96 -8.34 -0.53 -6.86
CA ASP A 96 -7.76 -1.84 -7.07
C ASP A 96 -8.23 -2.43 -8.41
N ASN A 97 -7.42 -3.27 -9.02
CA ASN A 97 -7.77 -3.94 -10.27
C ASN A 97 -8.08 -5.44 -10.09
N ASP A 98 -7.95 -5.98 -8.88
CA ASP A 98 -8.30 -7.38 -8.60
C ASP A 98 -9.84 -7.54 -8.51
N PRO A 99 -10.46 -8.39 -9.35
CA PRO A 99 -11.90 -8.61 -9.33
C PRO A 99 -12.44 -9.12 -7.97
N MET A 100 -11.62 -9.83 -7.18
CA MET A 100 -12.01 -10.26 -5.84
C MET A 100 -12.14 -9.09 -4.88
N VAL A 101 -11.18 -8.17 -4.92
CA VAL A 101 -11.22 -6.96 -4.08
C VAL A 101 -12.52 -6.21 -4.32
N LEU A 102 -12.93 -6.07 -5.60
CA LEU A 102 -14.16 -5.39 -5.98
C LEU A 102 -15.41 -6.11 -5.49
N ALA A 103 -15.47 -7.44 -5.66
CA ALA A 103 -16.61 -8.22 -5.21
C ALA A 103 -16.81 -8.14 -3.69
N HIS A 104 -15.71 -8.22 -2.92
CA HIS A 104 -15.76 -8.07 -1.46
C HIS A 104 -16.11 -6.65 -1.03
N ALA A 105 -15.53 -5.65 -1.68
CA ALA A 105 -15.82 -4.25 -1.38
C ALA A 105 -17.30 -3.91 -1.57
N GLN A 106 -17.94 -4.43 -2.62
CA GLN A 106 -19.38 -4.24 -2.86
C GLN A 106 -20.28 -4.86 -1.80
N THR A 107 -19.82 -5.88 -1.09
CA THR A 107 -20.60 -6.56 -0.05
C THR A 107 -20.33 -6.03 1.35
N THR A 108 -19.17 -5.44 1.61
CA THR A 108 -18.73 -5.06 2.95
C THR A 108 -18.72 -3.56 3.20
N LEU A 109 -18.59 -2.75 2.13
CA LEU A 109 -18.62 -1.30 2.27
C LEU A 109 -20.06 -0.79 2.28
N HIS A 110 -20.40 -0.05 3.31
CA HIS A 110 -21.71 0.53 3.46
C HIS A 110 -21.95 1.62 2.40
N GLU A 111 -23.14 1.65 1.81
CA GLU A 111 -23.61 2.69 0.87
C GLU A 111 -23.91 4.03 1.59
N ASP A 112 -22.98 4.51 2.42
CA ASP A 112 -23.17 5.75 3.19
C ASP A 112 -22.68 7.01 2.46
N GLY A 113 -22.23 6.86 1.20
CA GLY A 113 -21.72 7.94 0.37
C GLY A 113 -20.34 8.47 0.79
N ARG A 114 -19.65 7.80 1.72
CA ARG A 114 -18.32 8.18 2.22
C ARG A 114 -17.20 7.24 1.78
N THR A 115 -17.56 6.15 1.13
CA THR A 115 -16.63 5.22 0.51
C THR A 115 -16.93 5.07 -0.97
N LEU A 116 -15.89 5.01 -1.80
CA LEU A 116 -15.98 4.75 -3.24
C LEU A 116 -14.99 3.64 -3.59
N VAL A 117 -15.39 2.70 -4.44
CA VAL A 117 -14.48 1.65 -4.93
C VAL A 117 -14.38 1.75 -6.44
N LEU A 118 -13.17 1.89 -6.93
CA LEU A 118 -12.85 1.98 -8.35
C LEU A 118 -12.11 0.73 -8.81
N SER A 119 -12.69 0.03 -9.79
CA SER A 119 -12.01 -1.01 -10.54
C SER A 119 -11.03 -0.39 -11.53
N LYS A 120 -9.84 -0.04 -11.07
CA LYS A 120 -8.84 0.65 -11.89
C LYS A 120 -7.44 0.16 -11.60
N ASP A 121 -6.64 0.14 -12.64
CA ASP A 121 -5.20 0.05 -12.50
C ASP A 121 -4.68 1.38 -11.91
N LEU A 122 -3.89 1.30 -10.86
CA LEU A 122 -3.34 2.48 -10.17
C LEU A 122 -2.42 3.35 -11.05
N ARG A 123 -1.95 2.81 -12.19
CA ARG A 123 -1.17 3.54 -13.21
C ARG A 123 -2.03 4.55 -14.01
N LEU A 124 -3.33 4.38 -14.03
CA LEU A 124 -4.27 5.25 -14.74
C LEU A 124 -4.61 6.52 -13.93
N THR A 125 -3.57 7.22 -13.47
CA THR A 125 -3.68 8.32 -12.50
C THR A 125 -4.66 9.42 -12.92
N ARG A 126 -4.70 9.79 -14.21
CA ARG A 126 -5.63 10.79 -14.74
C ARG A 126 -7.08 10.31 -14.74
N GLN A 127 -7.31 9.02 -15.03
CA GLN A 127 -8.65 8.46 -14.99
C GLN A 127 -9.16 8.35 -13.55
N ILE A 128 -8.29 7.96 -12.62
CA ILE A 128 -8.61 7.92 -11.19
C ILE A 128 -9.03 9.32 -10.72
N ARG A 129 -8.29 10.35 -11.12
CA ARG A 129 -8.65 11.75 -10.83
C ARG A 129 -10.05 12.10 -11.36
N GLN A 130 -10.33 11.75 -12.61
CA GLN A 130 -11.63 12.03 -13.25
C GLN A 130 -12.78 11.25 -12.58
N ASP A 131 -12.58 9.97 -12.27
CA ASP A 131 -13.63 9.12 -11.68
C ASP A 131 -13.94 9.48 -10.23
N THR A 132 -13.01 10.17 -9.55
CA THR A 132 -13.19 10.64 -8.17
C THR A 132 -13.64 12.10 -8.06
N ASP A 133 -13.80 12.81 -9.17
CA ASP A 133 -14.08 14.27 -9.22
C ASP A 133 -15.40 14.66 -8.53
N LEU A 134 -16.43 13.84 -8.65
CA LEU A 134 -17.71 14.06 -7.98
C LEU A 134 -17.75 13.54 -6.54
N PHE A 135 -16.78 12.72 -6.16
CA PHE A 135 -16.73 12.11 -4.84
C PHE A 135 -15.81 12.88 -3.87
N LEU A 136 -14.62 13.27 -4.32
CA LEU A 136 -13.65 14.04 -3.53
C LEU A 136 -13.72 15.53 -3.93
N ASP A 137 -13.44 16.37 -2.96
CA ASP A 137 -13.22 17.81 -3.16
C ASP A 137 -11.75 18.06 -3.46
N TRP A 138 -11.41 18.23 -4.73
CA TRP A 138 -10.03 18.43 -5.20
C TRP A 138 -9.48 19.83 -4.96
N ASP A 139 -10.24 20.73 -4.36
CA ASP A 139 -9.76 22.02 -3.87
C ASP A 139 -9.25 21.93 -2.41
N ARG A 140 -9.38 20.75 -1.78
CA ARG A 140 -8.97 20.49 -0.40
C ARG A 140 -7.91 19.39 -0.34
N PRO A 141 -7.00 19.43 0.65
CA PRO A 141 -5.95 18.41 0.79
C PRO A 141 -6.47 16.98 0.82
N ILE A 142 -5.74 16.09 0.14
CA ILE A 142 -6.02 14.66 0.00
C ILE A 142 -4.77 13.89 0.45
N ALA A 143 -4.92 12.76 1.11
CA ALA A 143 -3.83 11.81 1.32
C ALA A 143 -3.91 10.68 0.29
N ALA A 144 -2.89 10.56 -0.56
CA ALA A 144 -2.72 9.44 -1.48
C ALA A 144 -1.83 8.37 -0.84
N LEU A 145 -2.35 7.16 -0.72
CA LEU A 145 -1.70 6.03 -0.07
C LEU A 145 -1.19 5.06 -1.15
N PHE A 146 0.08 4.71 -1.07
CA PHE A 146 0.75 3.64 -1.80
C PHE A 146 1.44 2.72 -0.79
N VAL A 147 0.63 1.98 -0.07
CA VAL A 147 1.07 1.18 1.07
C VAL A 147 1.23 -0.27 0.65
N SER A 148 2.48 -0.73 0.55
CA SER A 148 2.85 -2.10 0.13
C SER A 148 2.33 -2.50 -1.26
N VAL A 149 2.35 -1.59 -2.23
CA VAL A 149 1.84 -1.86 -3.60
C VAL A 149 2.85 -1.56 -4.71
N LEU A 150 3.72 -0.56 -4.57
CA LEU A 150 4.61 -0.14 -5.68
C LEU A 150 5.65 -1.21 -6.08
N HIS A 151 5.98 -2.15 -5.19
CA HIS A 151 6.83 -3.28 -5.54
C HIS A 151 6.13 -4.29 -6.46
N CYS A 152 4.80 -4.21 -6.59
CA CYS A 152 4.04 -5.00 -7.57
C CYS A 152 4.15 -4.43 -9.00
N LEU A 153 4.63 -3.21 -9.17
CA LEU A 153 4.82 -2.60 -10.48
C LEU A 153 6.22 -2.87 -11.03
N ARG A 154 6.29 -3.20 -12.33
CA ARG A 154 7.55 -3.31 -13.06
C ARG A 154 8.14 -1.94 -13.34
N ASP A 155 9.47 -1.88 -13.37
CA ASP A 155 10.16 -0.71 -13.91
C ASP A 155 9.92 -0.63 -15.42
N THR A 156 9.66 0.56 -15.91
CA THR A 156 9.48 0.88 -17.33
C THR A 156 10.11 2.23 -17.63
N ASP A 157 10.28 2.54 -18.91
CA ASP A 157 10.81 3.83 -19.35
C ASP A 157 9.71 4.84 -19.68
N ASP A 158 8.46 4.59 -19.24
CA ASP A 158 7.29 5.39 -19.56
C ASP A 158 6.51 5.84 -18.31
N GLU A 159 5.27 6.31 -18.52
CA GLU A 159 4.37 6.77 -17.46
C GLU A 159 3.89 5.66 -16.49
N ASN A 160 4.15 4.40 -16.82
CA ASN A 160 3.79 3.24 -16.00
C ASN A 160 4.88 2.88 -14.98
N ASP A 161 6.07 3.51 -15.06
CA ASP A 161 7.11 3.35 -14.05
C ASP A 161 6.61 3.76 -12.66
N PRO A 162 6.93 2.99 -11.59
CA PRO A 162 6.45 3.30 -10.25
C PRO A 162 6.73 4.74 -9.80
N ALA A 163 7.92 5.26 -10.10
CA ALA A 163 8.26 6.65 -9.76
C ALA A 163 7.46 7.66 -10.61
N ALA A 164 7.15 7.32 -11.87
CA ALA A 164 6.29 8.17 -12.72
C ALA A 164 4.86 8.17 -12.21
N VAL A 165 4.33 7.01 -11.81
CA VAL A 165 2.98 6.91 -11.21
C VAL A 165 2.87 7.77 -9.95
N VAL A 166 3.86 7.70 -9.05
CA VAL A 166 3.89 8.53 -7.84
C VAL A 166 3.94 10.03 -8.20
N ARG A 167 4.85 10.45 -9.09
CA ARG A 167 4.94 11.85 -9.54
C ARG A 167 3.66 12.34 -10.21
N ASN A 168 3.06 11.52 -11.08
CA ASN A 168 1.82 11.86 -11.79
C ASN A 168 0.64 11.99 -10.83
N THR A 169 0.58 11.17 -9.78
CA THR A 169 -0.41 11.31 -8.72
C THR A 169 -0.16 12.60 -7.92
N ALA A 170 1.06 12.81 -7.44
CA ALA A 170 1.42 14.02 -6.67
C ALA A 170 1.11 15.31 -7.44
N ALA A 171 1.40 15.36 -8.74
CA ALA A 171 1.16 16.53 -9.59
C ALA A 171 -0.32 16.91 -9.74
N GLN A 172 -1.24 16.02 -9.41
CA GLN A 172 -2.69 16.26 -9.47
C GLN A 172 -3.28 16.66 -8.12
N LEU A 173 -2.55 16.40 -7.02
CA LEU A 173 -3.03 16.70 -5.68
C LEU A 173 -2.93 18.20 -5.36
N PRO A 174 -3.92 18.76 -4.63
CA PRO A 174 -3.85 20.15 -4.19
C PRO A 174 -2.74 20.38 -3.16
N PRO A 175 -2.25 21.63 -3.02
CA PRO A 175 -1.25 21.97 -2.01
C PRO A 175 -1.68 21.57 -0.60
N GLY A 176 -0.73 21.11 0.22
CA GLY A 176 -0.99 20.62 1.58
C GLY A 176 -1.48 19.17 1.64
N SER A 177 -1.55 18.49 0.50
CA SER A 177 -1.82 17.05 0.40
C SER A 177 -0.63 16.21 0.88
N PHE A 178 -0.87 14.92 1.06
CA PHE A 178 0.14 13.99 1.54
C PHE A 178 0.27 12.77 0.64
N MET A 179 1.51 12.30 0.50
CA MET A 179 1.85 11.01 -0.09
C MET A 179 2.33 10.07 1.03
N VAL A 180 1.64 8.97 1.23
CA VAL A 180 2.05 7.90 2.15
C VAL A 180 2.58 6.76 1.31
N ILE A 181 3.87 6.48 1.41
CA ILE A 181 4.50 5.46 0.57
C ILE A 181 5.34 4.55 1.45
N CYS A 182 5.06 3.26 1.39
CA CYS A 182 5.97 2.24 1.87
C CYS A 182 5.90 1.01 0.98
N GLN A 183 6.98 0.25 0.96
CA GLN A 183 7.05 -1.02 0.24
C GLN A 183 8.13 -1.93 0.82
N LEU A 184 8.05 -3.19 0.44
CA LEU A 184 9.07 -4.19 0.74
C LEU A 184 10.40 -3.83 0.05
N VAL A 185 11.46 -3.72 0.85
CA VAL A 185 12.84 -3.50 0.39
C VAL A 185 13.78 -4.51 1.05
N SER A 186 14.88 -4.78 0.39
CA SER A 186 15.96 -5.58 0.98
C SER A 186 17.33 -5.07 0.49
N ASP A 187 18.29 -4.98 1.39
CA ASP A 187 19.69 -4.71 1.02
C ASP A 187 20.45 -6.00 0.66
N ASP A 188 19.85 -7.17 0.92
CA ASP A 188 20.41 -8.47 0.51
C ASP A 188 20.07 -8.75 -0.97
N PRO A 189 21.07 -8.80 -1.86
CA PRO A 189 20.84 -9.07 -3.28
C PRO A 189 20.29 -10.48 -3.56
N VAL A 190 20.53 -11.45 -2.65
CA VAL A 190 20.00 -12.82 -2.79
C VAL A 190 18.51 -12.81 -2.53
N VAL A 191 18.07 -12.17 -1.45
CA VAL A 191 16.64 -12.03 -1.14
C VAL A 191 15.92 -11.27 -2.26
N ARG A 192 16.46 -10.14 -2.73
CA ARG A 192 15.86 -9.39 -3.85
C ARG A 192 15.66 -10.25 -5.09
N ARG A 193 16.71 -10.95 -5.50
CA ARG A 193 16.66 -11.82 -6.68
C ARG A 193 15.67 -12.97 -6.53
N ASP A 194 15.74 -13.68 -5.41
CA ASP A 194 15.01 -14.93 -5.24
C ASP A 194 13.51 -14.68 -5.00
N VAL A 195 13.16 -13.64 -4.22
CA VAL A 195 11.77 -13.20 -4.08
C VAL A 195 11.21 -12.68 -5.41
N THR A 196 11.95 -11.81 -6.11
CA THR A 196 11.50 -11.29 -7.40
C THR A 196 11.23 -12.43 -8.39
N ARG A 197 12.14 -13.41 -8.49
CA ARG A 197 11.98 -14.56 -9.36
C ARG A 197 10.80 -15.44 -8.97
N LEU A 198 10.62 -15.70 -7.66
CA LEU A 198 9.49 -16.48 -7.17
C LEU A 198 8.18 -15.82 -7.56
N MET A 199 8.05 -14.53 -7.28
CA MET A 199 6.83 -13.77 -7.53
C MET A 199 6.55 -13.63 -9.03
N ASP A 200 7.56 -13.41 -9.86
CA ASP A 200 7.41 -13.32 -11.31
C ASP A 200 6.84 -14.63 -11.88
N VAL A 201 7.38 -15.78 -11.48
CA VAL A 201 6.86 -17.10 -11.88
C VAL A 201 5.45 -17.34 -11.33
N THR A 202 5.22 -17.00 -10.07
CA THR A 202 3.96 -17.25 -9.35
C THR A 202 2.81 -16.43 -9.94
N THR A 203 3.07 -15.19 -10.34
CA THR A 203 2.07 -14.25 -10.88
C THR A 203 2.09 -14.16 -12.40
N HIS A 204 2.73 -15.14 -13.08
CA HIS A 204 2.83 -15.21 -14.54
C HIS A 204 3.38 -13.92 -15.18
N GLY A 205 4.41 -13.36 -14.56
CA GLY A 205 5.09 -12.20 -15.09
C GLY A 205 4.38 -10.86 -14.87
N THR A 206 3.40 -10.78 -13.99
CA THR A 206 2.67 -9.53 -13.72
C THR A 206 3.21 -8.76 -12.52
N TRP A 207 4.10 -9.35 -11.73
CA TRP A 207 4.71 -8.71 -10.57
C TRP A 207 5.94 -7.86 -10.95
N GLY A 208 6.25 -6.88 -10.10
CA GLY A 208 7.41 -6.01 -10.25
C GLY A 208 8.70 -6.63 -9.71
N ARG A 209 9.30 -5.96 -8.72
CA ARG A 209 10.53 -6.45 -8.06
C ARG A 209 10.70 -5.90 -6.65
N VAL A 210 11.50 -6.59 -5.85
CA VAL A 210 12.05 -6.05 -4.60
C VAL A 210 13.14 -5.03 -4.93
N ARG A 211 13.03 -3.82 -4.35
CA ARG A 211 13.96 -2.70 -4.54
C ARG A 211 14.85 -2.49 -3.32
N GLU A 212 15.90 -1.69 -3.47
CA GLU A 212 16.68 -1.18 -2.36
C GLU A 212 16.03 0.09 -1.79
N SER A 213 16.32 0.42 -0.53
CA SER A 213 15.74 1.59 0.14
C SER A 213 16.09 2.91 -0.58
N HIS A 214 17.30 3.02 -1.16
CA HIS A 214 17.71 4.21 -1.90
C HIS A 214 16.92 4.44 -3.20
N GLU A 215 16.41 3.38 -3.83
CA GLU A 215 15.56 3.48 -5.01
C GLU A 215 14.17 4.01 -4.63
N VAL A 216 13.62 3.53 -3.52
CA VAL A 216 12.32 3.98 -2.99
C VAL A 216 12.37 5.42 -2.51
N ARG A 217 13.52 5.87 -2.00
CA ARG A 217 13.71 7.27 -1.60
C ARG A 217 13.34 8.25 -2.71
N ARG A 218 13.58 7.92 -3.99
CA ARG A 218 13.27 8.78 -5.14
C ARG A 218 11.77 9.05 -5.31
N TYR A 219 10.90 8.22 -4.74
CA TYR A 219 9.46 8.47 -4.77
C TYR A 219 9.04 9.69 -3.93
N PHE A 220 9.93 10.17 -3.07
CA PHE A 220 9.72 11.32 -2.21
C PHE A 220 10.41 12.60 -2.72
N ASP A 221 11.00 12.56 -3.92
CA ASP A 221 11.67 13.73 -4.48
C ASP A 221 10.67 14.89 -4.65
N GLY A 222 11.04 16.05 -4.10
CA GLY A 222 10.19 17.26 -4.13
C GLY A 222 9.15 17.35 -3.01
N LEU A 223 9.04 16.37 -2.13
CA LEU A 223 8.12 16.36 -0.99
C LEU A 223 8.83 16.77 0.32
N GLU A 224 8.12 17.48 1.19
CA GLU A 224 8.54 17.71 2.58
C GLU A 224 8.32 16.41 3.38
N ILE A 225 9.42 15.73 3.75
CA ILE A 225 9.33 14.46 4.48
C ILE A 225 9.02 14.73 5.95
N LEU A 226 7.95 14.14 6.46
CA LEU A 226 7.57 14.23 7.86
C LEU A 226 8.50 13.42 8.76
N GLY A 227 8.72 13.91 10.00
CA GLY A 227 9.45 13.16 11.01
C GLY A 227 8.72 11.88 11.42
N PRO A 228 9.46 10.78 11.64
CA PRO A 228 10.92 10.67 11.81
C PRO A 228 11.73 10.55 10.51
N GLY A 229 11.13 10.66 9.34
CA GLY A 229 11.80 10.50 8.05
C GLY A 229 11.39 9.21 7.35
N LEU A 230 12.21 8.76 6.40
CA LEU A 230 12.02 7.50 5.69
C LEU A 230 12.73 6.39 6.44
N VAL A 231 11.98 5.46 6.98
CA VAL A 231 12.46 4.45 7.93
C VAL A 231 11.77 3.10 7.69
N ASP A 232 12.23 2.05 8.38
CA ASP A 232 11.39 0.88 8.61
C ASP A 232 10.07 1.34 9.26
N VAL A 233 8.94 0.92 8.71
CA VAL A 233 7.61 1.41 9.15
C VAL A 233 7.30 1.14 10.62
N VAL A 234 8.01 0.21 11.25
CA VAL A 234 7.89 -0.02 12.70
C VAL A 234 8.41 1.15 13.53
N ASP A 235 9.35 1.94 12.98
CA ASP A 235 9.92 3.13 13.61
C ASP A 235 9.14 4.42 13.28
N TRP A 236 8.21 4.35 12.34
CA TRP A 236 7.44 5.53 11.97
C TRP A 236 6.35 5.82 13.02
N ARG A 237 6.67 6.70 13.97
CA ARG A 237 5.77 7.18 15.05
C ARG A 237 4.98 6.06 15.73
N PRO A 238 5.64 5.04 16.28
CA PRO A 238 4.98 3.87 16.84
C PRO A 238 4.20 4.20 18.12
N ASP A 239 3.03 3.57 18.32
CA ASP A 239 2.22 3.70 19.53
C ASP A 239 2.90 3.05 20.77
N THR A 240 3.75 2.06 20.52
CA THR A 240 4.59 1.38 21.54
C THR A 240 6.01 1.25 21.03
N PRO A 241 7.04 1.27 21.90
CA PRO A 241 8.42 1.11 21.48
C PRO A 241 8.61 -0.15 20.62
N PRO A 242 9.19 -0.04 19.42
CA PRO A 242 9.43 -1.19 18.56
C PRO A 242 10.56 -2.06 19.13
N PRO A 243 10.67 -3.32 18.68
CA PRO A 243 11.80 -4.16 19.03
C PRO A 243 13.13 -3.49 18.68
N PRO A 244 14.19 -3.63 19.51
CA PRO A 244 15.51 -3.11 19.19
C PRO A 244 16.01 -3.63 17.83
N PRO A 245 16.82 -2.86 17.07
CA PRO A 245 17.28 -3.25 15.73
C PRO A 245 17.95 -4.64 15.68
N GLY A 246 18.69 -5.03 16.73
CA GLY A 246 19.32 -6.35 16.82
C GLY A 246 18.36 -7.55 16.90
N ASN A 247 17.11 -7.31 17.23
CA ASN A 247 16.06 -8.34 17.37
C ASN A 247 15.06 -8.32 16.18
N ARG A 248 15.38 -7.56 15.13
CA ARG A 248 14.50 -7.45 13.94
C ARG A 248 14.97 -8.40 12.84
N PRO A 249 14.04 -8.79 11.95
CA PRO A 249 14.40 -9.50 10.73
C PRO A 249 15.44 -8.75 9.91
N ARG A 250 16.25 -9.49 9.13
CA ARG A 250 17.28 -8.94 8.26
C ARG A 250 17.11 -9.32 6.80
N ASP A 251 16.16 -10.18 6.50
CA ASP A 251 15.84 -10.62 5.15
C ASP A 251 15.30 -9.45 4.30
N TRP A 252 14.22 -8.83 4.75
CA TRP A 252 13.67 -7.62 4.16
C TRP A 252 12.86 -6.83 5.19
N VAL A 253 12.46 -5.61 4.82
CA VAL A 253 11.65 -4.72 5.68
C VAL A 253 10.60 -3.97 4.85
N GLU A 254 9.51 -3.56 5.49
CA GLU A 254 8.64 -2.50 4.96
C GLU A 254 9.28 -1.15 5.26
N TRP A 255 9.62 -0.40 4.21
CA TRP A 255 10.35 0.85 4.35
C TRP A 255 9.66 1.98 3.59
N GLY A 256 9.64 3.15 4.19
CA GLY A 256 9.01 4.34 3.62
C GLY A 256 8.69 5.40 4.67
N GLY A 257 7.65 6.18 4.41
CA GLY A 257 7.22 7.28 5.28
C GLY A 257 6.12 8.12 4.66
N VAL A 258 6.07 9.38 5.06
CA VAL A 258 5.06 10.35 4.63
C VAL A 258 5.75 11.61 4.11
N GLY A 259 5.35 12.06 2.92
CA GLY A 259 5.76 13.31 2.33
C GLY A 259 4.56 14.25 2.15
N ARG A 260 4.77 15.55 2.34
CA ARG A 260 3.79 16.62 2.15
C ARG A 260 4.10 17.39 0.87
N LEU A 261 3.06 17.77 0.11
CA LEU A 261 3.14 18.63 -1.06
C LEU A 261 3.12 20.11 -0.70
#